data_d986247b85aed6ad5aa06c1c3f383490
#
_entry.id   d986247b85aed6ad5aa06c1c3f383490
#
_cell.length_a   1.000
_cell.length_b   1.000
_cell.length_c   1.000
_cell.angle_alpha   90.00
_cell.angle_beta   90.00
_cell.angle_gamma   90.00
#
_symmetry.space_group_name_H-M   'P 1'
#
loop_
_entity.id
_entity.type
_entity.pdbx_description
1 polymer ?
#
loop_
_entity_poly.entity_id
_entity_poly.type
_entity_poly.pdbx_seq_one_letter_code
_entity_poly.pdbx_strand_id
1 'polypeptide(L)'
;MKKSICSLLSIAMVAAVFAFSGCATLKGEKAGAPALGPVVVVATPHVVLDNKAEVVVMGTGFQPGKELMFLITDADGVLTDIGSTLKPEPKVDATGTWGTTWAAGGYIKSKLIKKGAYTITVADSEYNPIAIAPVNFYEKPKKEDAKKEKK
;
A
#
# COMPACT_ATOMS: atom_id res chain seq x y z
N MET A 1 -74.64 -22.33 1.74
CA MET A 1 -74.53 -21.15 2.60
C MET A 1 -73.12 -21.18 3.21
N LYS A 2 -72.15 -20.54 2.52
CA LYS A 2 -70.73 -20.38 2.95
C LYS A 2 -70.43 -18.91 2.78
N LYS A 3 -70.39 -18.15 3.85
CA LYS A 3 -69.89 -16.75 3.81
C LYS A 3 -69.28 -16.39 5.17
N SER A 4 -68.08 -15.80 5.09
CA SER A 4 -67.46 -14.89 6.05
C SER A 4 -66.80 -15.48 7.30
N ILE A 5 -65.59 -15.99 7.15
CA ILE A 5 -64.62 -16.11 8.25
C ILE A 5 -63.25 -15.50 7.84
N CYS A 6 -63.19 -14.64 6.84
CA CYS A 6 -61.93 -14.02 6.37
C CYS A 6 -61.71 -12.58 6.80
N SER A 7 -62.54 -12.00 7.68
CA SER A 7 -62.44 -10.57 7.96
C SER A 7 -61.98 -10.18 9.37
N LEU A 8 -61.60 -11.14 10.21
CA LEU A 8 -61.17 -10.84 11.59
C LEU A 8 -59.68 -11.10 11.89
N LEU A 9 -58.91 -11.57 10.90
CA LEU A 9 -57.48 -11.79 11.08
C LEU A 9 -56.56 -10.67 10.64
N SER A 10 -57.12 -9.59 10.04
CA SER A 10 -56.31 -8.48 9.49
C SER A 10 -56.09 -7.29 10.41
N ILE A 11 -56.71 -7.25 11.61
CA ILE A 11 -56.60 -6.11 12.52
C ILE A 11 -55.64 -6.33 13.68
N ALA A 12 -55.19 -7.58 13.91
CA ALA A 12 -54.29 -7.91 15.02
C ALA A 12 -52.79 -7.71 14.70
N MET A 13 -52.41 -7.41 13.46
CA MET A 13 -51.00 -7.34 13.04
C MET A 13 -50.42 -5.91 12.93
N VAL A 14 -51.19 -4.87 13.17
CA VAL A 14 -50.74 -3.46 13.06
C VAL A 14 -50.33 -2.87 14.42
N ALA A 15 -50.62 -3.53 15.53
CA ALA A 15 -50.31 -2.99 16.87
C ALA A 15 -48.95 -3.39 17.45
N ALA A 16 -48.14 -4.22 16.75
CA ALA A 16 -46.90 -4.77 17.29
C ALA A 16 -45.62 -4.03 16.79
N VAL A 17 -45.76 -2.96 15.99
CA VAL A 17 -44.58 -2.31 15.34
C VAL A 17 -44.10 -1.04 16.07
N PHE A 18 -44.77 -0.58 17.13
CA PHE A 18 -44.41 0.68 17.81
C PHE A 18 -43.72 0.53 19.19
N ALA A 19 -43.27 -0.66 19.58
CA ALA A 19 -42.65 -0.86 20.90
C ALA A 19 -41.11 -1.00 20.89
N PHE A 20 -40.39 -0.71 19.79
CA PHE A 20 -38.95 -0.71 19.75
C PHE A 20 -38.32 0.71 19.55
N SER A 21 -38.93 1.70 20.19
CA SER A 21 -38.21 2.97 20.44
C SER A 21 -37.36 2.83 21.71
N GLY A 22 -36.49 1.81 21.73
CA GLY A 22 -35.39 1.75 22.66
C GLY A 22 -34.39 2.81 22.30
N CYS A 23 -34.35 3.92 23.06
CA CYS A 23 -33.21 4.81 23.10
C CYS A 23 -31.99 3.96 23.51
N ALA A 24 -31.27 3.39 22.55
CA ALA A 24 -29.92 2.97 22.76
C ALA A 24 -29.13 4.25 23.11
N THR A 25 -28.81 4.43 24.36
CA THR A 25 -27.81 5.37 24.85
C THR A 25 -26.53 5.00 24.08
N LEU A 26 -26.23 5.73 23.00
CA LEU A 26 -24.95 5.71 22.32
C LEU A 26 -23.92 6.21 23.36
N LYS A 27 -23.40 5.28 24.17
CA LYS A 27 -22.08 5.47 24.76
C LYS A 27 -21.19 5.83 23.60
N GLY A 28 -20.66 7.05 23.61
CA GLY A 28 -19.76 7.58 22.60
C GLY A 28 -18.56 6.66 22.46
N GLU A 29 -18.71 5.66 21.63
CA GLU A 29 -17.60 4.96 21.02
C GLU A 29 -16.94 6.02 20.14
N LYS A 30 -15.82 6.54 20.61
CA LYS A 30 -14.95 7.39 19.83
C LYS A 30 -14.80 6.69 18.50
N ALA A 31 -15.47 7.18 17.45
CA ALA A 31 -15.28 6.69 16.10
C ALA A 31 -13.80 6.89 15.81
N GLY A 32 -13.01 5.85 16.04
CA GLY A 32 -11.64 5.81 15.58
C GLY A 32 -11.71 6.06 14.08
N ALA A 33 -10.98 7.07 13.60
CA ALA A 33 -10.81 7.25 12.17
C ALA A 33 -10.50 5.86 11.58
N PRO A 34 -11.09 5.49 10.42
CA PRO A 34 -10.84 4.20 9.81
C PRO A 34 -9.32 4.04 9.74
N ALA A 35 -8.80 2.98 10.36
CA ALA A 35 -7.38 2.70 10.36
C ALA A 35 -7.00 2.51 8.88
N LEU A 36 -6.37 3.54 8.29
CA LEU A 36 -5.79 3.43 6.97
C LEU A 36 -4.78 2.29 7.06
N GLY A 37 -4.91 1.31 6.17
CA GLY A 37 -3.97 0.19 6.11
C GLY A 37 -2.53 0.68 5.90
N PRO A 38 -1.53 -0.20 6.00
CA PRO A 38 -0.14 0.14 5.77
C PRO A 38 0.06 0.80 4.41
N VAL A 39 0.83 1.88 4.38
CA VAL A 39 1.15 2.64 3.16
C VAL A 39 2.66 2.69 2.99
N VAL A 40 3.13 2.48 1.76
CA VAL A 40 4.53 2.65 1.36
C VAL A 40 4.62 3.78 0.35
N VAL A 41 5.63 4.62 0.51
CA VAL A 41 5.93 5.72 -0.40
C VAL A 41 7.39 5.61 -0.84
N VAL A 42 7.61 5.69 -2.15
CA VAL A 42 8.94 5.88 -2.73
C VAL A 42 9.16 7.38 -2.88
N ALA A 43 10.05 7.95 -2.06
CA ALA A 43 10.35 9.39 -2.09
C ALA A 43 11.10 9.81 -3.38
N THR A 44 11.77 8.85 -4.03
CA THR A 44 12.47 9.03 -5.31
C THR A 44 11.84 8.14 -6.40
N PRO A 45 10.60 8.43 -6.85
CA PRO A 45 9.87 7.54 -7.77
C PRO A 45 10.46 7.49 -9.19
N HIS A 46 11.32 8.44 -9.53
CA HIS A 46 12.04 8.50 -10.81
C HIS A 46 13.53 8.45 -10.56
N VAL A 47 14.19 7.39 -10.99
CA VAL A 47 15.59 7.10 -10.71
C VAL A 47 16.38 6.99 -12.01
N VAL A 48 17.49 7.74 -12.10
CA VAL A 48 18.42 7.61 -13.22
C VAL A 48 19.17 6.29 -13.10
N LEU A 49 19.33 5.57 -14.21
CA LEU A 49 20.19 4.38 -14.27
C LEU A 49 21.66 4.78 -14.08
N ASP A 50 22.11 4.71 -12.85
CA ASP A 50 23.48 5.02 -12.43
C ASP A 50 23.99 3.98 -11.44
N ASN A 51 25.28 3.67 -11.46
CA ASN A 51 25.92 2.71 -10.54
C ASN A 51 25.88 3.15 -9.06
N LYS A 52 25.51 4.40 -8.79
CA LYS A 52 25.33 4.97 -7.46
C LYS A 52 23.87 5.31 -7.17
N ALA A 53 22.94 4.78 -7.97
CA ALA A 53 21.52 5.06 -7.80
C ALA A 53 21.02 4.58 -6.44
N GLU A 54 20.27 5.44 -5.77
CA GLU A 54 19.65 5.18 -4.48
C GLU A 54 18.15 5.46 -4.58
N VAL A 55 17.35 4.65 -3.89
CA VAL A 55 15.90 4.77 -3.81
C VAL A 55 15.50 4.89 -2.36
N VAL A 56 14.95 6.04 -1.98
CA VAL A 56 14.44 6.27 -0.62
C VAL A 56 13.01 5.75 -0.52
N VAL A 57 12.78 4.88 0.44
CA VAL A 57 11.48 4.23 0.68
C VAL A 57 11.07 4.44 2.15
N MET A 58 9.82 4.77 2.36
CA MET A 58 9.25 5.00 3.69
C MET A 58 7.90 4.31 3.80
N GLY A 59 7.53 3.91 5.01
CA GLY A 59 6.24 3.32 5.28
C GLY A 59 5.61 3.82 6.58
N THR A 60 4.28 3.78 6.63
CA THR A 60 3.49 4.13 7.81
C THR A 60 2.28 3.21 7.95
N GLY A 61 1.75 3.10 9.17
CA GLY A 61 0.60 2.24 9.45
C GLY A 61 0.96 0.76 9.60
N PHE A 62 2.24 0.42 9.72
CA PHE A 62 2.72 -0.93 9.96
C PHE A 62 2.65 -1.30 11.45
N GLN A 63 2.53 -2.58 11.73
CA GLN A 63 2.53 -3.07 13.11
C GLN A 63 3.94 -2.93 13.72
N PRO A 64 4.10 -2.25 14.86
CA PRO A 64 5.40 -2.07 15.52
C PRO A 64 6.13 -3.39 15.77
N GLY A 65 7.43 -3.41 15.49
CA GLY A 65 8.29 -4.56 15.70
C GLY A 65 8.09 -5.71 14.70
N LYS A 66 7.20 -5.57 13.70
CA LYS A 66 7.02 -6.58 12.65
C LYS A 66 8.24 -6.61 11.73
N GLU A 67 8.72 -7.82 11.43
CA GLU A 67 9.73 -8.05 10.41
C GLU A 67 9.13 -7.87 9.02
N LEU A 68 9.85 -7.17 8.15
CA LEU A 68 9.39 -6.83 6.80
C LEU A 68 10.37 -7.39 5.76
N MET A 69 9.78 -7.96 4.69
CA MET A 69 10.50 -8.38 3.49
C MET A 69 10.34 -7.31 2.41
N PHE A 70 11.40 -7.07 1.65
CA PHE A 70 11.41 -6.06 0.59
C PHE A 70 11.76 -6.71 -0.74
N LEU A 71 10.83 -6.63 -1.66
CA LEU A 71 10.93 -7.22 -2.98
C LEU A 71 10.79 -6.14 -4.05
N ILE A 72 11.46 -6.30 -5.18
CA ILE A 72 11.21 -5.52 -6.38
C ILE A 72 10.73 -6.43 -7.50
N THR A 73 9.69 -6.00 -8.20
CA THR A 73 9.11 -6.72 -9.33
C THR A 73 9.26 -5.88 -10.58
N ASP A 74 9.74 -6.46 -11.68
CA ASP A 74 9.78 -5.83 -12.98
C ASP A 74 8.46 -6.00 -13.78
N ALA A 75 8.41 -5.47 -15.01
CA ALA A 75 7.25 -5.57 -15.88
C ALA A 75 6.93 -7.01 -16.32
N ASP A 76 7.91 -7.91 -16.28
CA ASP A 76 7.78 -9.33 -16.65
C ASP A 76 7.34 -10.19 -15.46
N GLY A 77 7.16 -9.57 -14.27
CA GLY A 77 6.75 -10.24 -13.04
C GLY A 77 7.90 -10.94 -12.30
N VAL A 78 9.15 -10.66 -12.67
CA VAL A 78 10.31 -11.24 -11.98
C VAL A 78 10.50 -10.56 -10.63
N LEU A 79 10.44 -11.36 -9.55
CA LEU A 79 10.65 -10.92 -8.18
C LEU A 79 12.13 -11.01 -7.80
N THR A 80 12.66 -9.96 -7.20
CA THR A 80 14.02 -9.91 -6.66
C THR A 80 13.99 -9.39 -5.23
N ASP A 81 14.63 -10.08 -4.29
CA ASP A 81 14.81 -9.62 -2.92
C ASP A 81 15.88 -8.52 -2.88
N ILE A 82 15.55 -7.40 -2.24
CA ILE A 82 16.43 -6.24 -2.07
C ILE A 82 16.78 -5.96 -0.60
N GLY A 83 16.26 -6.75 0.34
CA GLY A 83 16.36 -6.54 1.78
C GLY A 83 17.80 -6.36 2.26
N SER A 84 18.74 -7.19 1.78
CA SER A 84 20.15 -7.15 2.17
C SER A 84 20.90 -5.87 1.76
N THR A 85 20.34 -5.08 0.85
CA THR A 85 20.93 -3.84 0.30
C THR A 85 20.26 -2.57 0.81
N LEU A 86 19.31 -2.69 1.72
CA LEU A 86 18.65 -1.57 2.40
C LEU A 86 19.54 -1.01 3.53
N LYS A 87 19.62 0.33 3.62
CA LYS A 87 20.39 1.02 4.66
C LYS A 87 19.67 2.29 5.13
N PRO A 88 19.43 2.47 6.44
CA PRO A 88 19.54 1.43 7.48
C PRO A 88 18.59 0.26 7.22
N GLU A 89 18.84 -0.87 7.89
CA GLU A 89 17.87 -1.97 7.92
C GLU A 89 16.53 -1.45 8.44
N PRO A 90 15.43 -1.63 7.69
CA PRO A 90 14.15 -1.05 8.06
C PRO A 90 13.58 -1.72 9.31
N LYS A 91 13.30 -0.92 10.34
CA LYS A 91 12.66 -1.36 11.60
C LYS A 91 11.43 -0.52 11.82
N VAL A 92 10.29 -1.19 12.01
CA VAL A 92 9.03 -0.50 12.33
C VAL A 92 9.10 0.00 13.76
N ASP A 93 9.05 1.31 13.94
CA ASP A 93 9.07 1.95 15.25
C ASP A 93 7.73 1.83 16.01
N ALA A 94 7.67 2.39 17.22
CA ALA A 94 6.49 2.34 18.07
C ALA A 94 5.27 3.08 17.48
N THR A 95 5.47 3.95 16.49
CA THR A 95 4.41 4.69 15.78
C THR A 95 3.92 3.97 14.52
N GLY A 96 4.53 2.84 14.18
CA GLY A 96 4.22 2.08 12.98
C GLY A 96 4.87 2.66 11.73
N THR A 97 5.96 3.45 11.88
CA THR A 97 6.69 4.04 10.76
C THR A 97 8.07 3.43 10.60
N TRP A 98 8.60 3.50 9.39
CA TRP A 98 9.96 3.09 9.05
C TRP A 98 10.45 3.86 7.83
N GLY A 99 11.78 3.93 7.67
CA GLY A 99 12.42 4.52 6.50
C GLY A 99 13.74 3.84 6.20
N THR A 100 14.07 3.73 4.92
CA THR A 100 15.30 3.12 4.44
C THR A 100 15.71 3.66 3.07
N THR A 101 16.95 3.41 2.68
CA THR A 101 17.47 3.69 1.34
C THR A 101 17.94 2.40 0.71
N TRP A 102 17.43 2.11 -0.47
CA TRP A 102 17.88 0.99 -1.28
C TRP A 102 19.03 1.41 -2.19
N ALA A 103 20.20 0.76 -2.05
CA ALA A 103 21.35 0.95 -2.92
C ALA A 103 21.17 0.18 -4.25
N ALA A 104 20.38 0.75 -5.17
CA ALA A 104 20.01 0.13 -6.45
C ALA A 104 21.18 0.01 -7.45
N GLY A 105 22.26 0.79 -7.25
CA GLY A 105 23.38 0.86 -8.19
C GLY A 105 24.05 -0.49 -8.49
N GLY A 106 24.12 -1.40 -7.51
CA GLY A 106 24.63 -2.77 -7.71
C GLY A 106 23.79 -3.60 -8.68
N TYR A 107 22.46 -3.51 -8.57
CA TYR A 107 21.50 -4.19 -9.44
C TYR A 107 21.52 -3.61 -10.87
N ILE A 108 21.73 -2.30 -11.01
CA ILE A 108 21.88 -1.64 -12.31
C ILE A 108 23.20 -2.11 -12.98
N LYS A 109 24.31 -2.14 -12.23
CA LYS A 109 25.60 -2.60 -12.74
C LYS A 109 25.55 -4.05 -13.21
N SER A 110 24.85 -4.93 -12.49
CA SER A 110 24.66 -6.34 -12.87
C SER A 110 23.56 -6.56 -13.91
N LYS A 111 22.94 -5.51 -14.43
CA LYS A 111 21.84 -5.53 -15.43
C LYS A 111 20.57 -6.25 -14.97
N LEU A 112 20.40 -6.42 -13.67
CA LEU A 112 19.16 -6.90 -13.06
C LEU A 112 18.07 -5.82 -13.09
N ILE A 113 18.48 -4.55 -12.97
CA ILE A 113 17.60 -3.40 -13.17
C ILE A 113 17.94 -2.73 -14.50
N LYS A 114 16.93 -2.55 -15.33
CA LYS A 114 16.96 -1.90 -16.65
C LYS A 114 16.00 -0.71 -16.66
N LYS A 115 15.96 0.02 -17.76
CA LYS A 115 14.96 1.06 -18.00
C LYS A 115 13.55 0.46 -17.97
N GLY A 116 12.67 1.03 -17.17
CA GLY A 116 11.28 0.58 -17.06
C GLY A 116 10.65 0.90 -15.71
N ALA A 117 9.38 0.53 -15.62
CA ALA A 117 8.60 0.61 -14.40
C ALA A 117 8.79 -0.66 -13.56
N TYR A 118 8.95 -0.47 -12.27
CA TYR A 118 9.10 -1.52 -11.27
C TYR A 118 8.14 -1.27 -10.11
N THR A 119 7.84 -2.31 -9.37
CA THR A 119 7.04 -2.22 -8.15
C THR A 119 7.87 -2.69 -6.96
N ILE A 120 8.01 -1.84 -5.95
CA ILE A 120 8.55 -2.24 -4.65
C ILE A 120 7.38 -2.80 -3.85
N THR A 121 7.51 -4.04 -3.39
CA THR A 121 6.55 -4.72 -2.54
C THR A 121 7.15 -4.90 -1.15
N VAL A 122 6.44 -4.43 -0.13
CA VAL A 122 6.73 -4.75 1.26
C VAL A 122 5.80 -5.89 1.67
N ALA A 123 6.38 -6.97 2.13
CA ALA A 123 5.68 -8.20 2.48
C ALA A 123 5.99 -8.60 3.94
N ASP A 124 5.23 -9.55 4.47
CA ASP A 124 5.56 -10.22 5.73
C ASP A 124 6.59 -11.34 5.52
N SER A 125 6.97 -12.01 6.61
CA SER A 125 7.91 -13.13 6.60
C SER A 125 7.43 -14.37 5.79
N GLU A 126 6.15 -14.42 5.44
CA GLU A 126 5.55 -15.46 4.60
C GLU A 126 5.41 -15.03 3.13
N TYR A 127 5.99 -13.87 2.75
CA TYR A 127 5.90 -13.25 1.44
C TYR A 127 4.49 -12.77 1.04
N ASN A 128 3.56 -12.63 2.02
CA ASN A 128 2.27 -12.01 1.73
C ASN A 128 2.45 -10.49 1.56
N PRO A 129 2.01 -9.89 0.46
CA PRO A 129 2.17 -8.46 0.24
C PRO A 129 1.33 -7.65 1.23
N ILE A 130 1.96 -6.70 1.90
CA ILE A 130 1.32 -5.77 2.83
C ILE A 130 1.03 -4.44 2.14
N ALA A 131 2.02 -3.91 1.40
CA ALA A 131 1.89 -2.65 0.68
C ALA A 131 2.83 -2.62 -0.53
N ILE A 132 2.48 -1.81 -1.53
CA ILE A 132 3.24 -1.68 -2.78
C ILE A 132 3.46 -0.22 -3.13
N ALA A 133 4.57 0.08 -3.80
CA ALA A 133 4.85 1.42 -4.33
C ALA A 133 5.59 1.33 -5.67
N PRO A 134 5.24 2.16 -6.67
CA PRO A 134 5.90 2.17 -7.96
C PRO A 134 7.23 2.92 -7.92
N VAL A 135 8.19 2.49 -8.73
CA VAL A 135 9.45 3.19 -9.01
C VAL A 135 9.78 3.03 -10.50
N ASN A 136 10.29 4.07 -11.13
CA ASN A 136 10.64 4.08 -12.55
C ASN A 136 12.12 4.39 -12.75
N PHE A 137 12.81 3.52 -13.48
CA PHE A 137 14.21 3.71 -13.86
C PHE A 137 14.32 4.20 -15.30
N TYR A 138 15.09 5.27 -15.52
CA TYR A 138 15.25 5.87 -16.84
C TYR A 138 16.73 6.17 -17.16
N GLU A 139 17.03 6.24 -18.43
CA GLU A 139 18.36 6.63 -18.91
C GLU A 139 18.52 8.15 -18.84
N LYS A 140 19.73 8.59 -18.42
CA LYS A 140 20.05 10.01 -18.48
C LYS A 140 19.99 10.51 -19.94
N PRO A 141 19.26 11.60 -20.24
CA PRO A 141 19.21 12.14 -21.59
C PRO A 141 20.62 12.47 -22.08
N LYS A 142 20.96 12.05 -23.31
CA LYS A 142 22.23 12.39 -23.93
C LYS A 142 22.28 13.90 -24.16
N LYS A 143 23.41 14.54 -23.83
CA LYS A 143 23.60 16.01 -23.94
C LYS A 143 23.40 16.57 -25.35
N GLU A 144 23.28 15.75 -26.39
CA GLU A 144 23.11 16.18 -27.79
C GLU A 144 21.74 16.76 -28.10
N ASP A 145 20.70 16.35 -27.39
CA ASP A 145 19.33 16.78 -27.69
C ASP A 145 19.03 18.21 -27.18
N ALA A 146 19.79 18.69 -26.21
CA ALA A 146 19.64 20.04 -25.66
C ALA A 146 20.12 21.18 -26.61
N LYS A 147 20.84 20.84 -27.69
CA LYS A 147 21.40 21.83 -28.62
C LYS A 147 20.51 22.08 -29.84
N LYS A 148 19.51 21.23 -30.09
CA LYS A 148 18.58 21.38 -31.24
C LYS A 148 17.36 22.27 -30.94
N GLU A 149 17.09 22.56 -29.67
CA GLU A 149 15.92 23.36 -29.29
C GLU A 149 16.19 24.87 -29.19
N LYS A 150 17.43 25.33 -29.52
CA LYS A 150 17.86 26.74 -29.51
C LYS A 150 18.24 27.26 -30.90
N LYS A 151 17.58 26.82 -31.97
CA LYS A 151 17.74 27.40 -33.32
C LYS A 151 16.40 27.81 -33.89
#